data_b5aeb424201dfd1e3d25c18d22960fdf
#
_entry.id   b5aeb424201dfd1e3d25c18d22960fdf
#
_cell.length_a   1.000
_cell.length_b   1.000
_cell.length_c   1.000
_cell.angle_alpha   90.00
_cell.angle_beta   90.00
_cell.angle_gamma   90.00
#
_symmetry.space_group_name_H-M   'P 1'
#
loop_
_entity.id
_entity.type
_entity.pdbx_description
1 polymer ?
#
loop_
_entity_poly.entity_id
_entity_poly.type
_entity_poly.pdbx_seq_one_letter_code
_entity_poly.pdbx_strand_id
1 'polypeptide(L)'
;MISINALANILPINGVTTGNVSDSYKNLFAPAGLTFIIWGAIYFLLAGYISYQLGFFKEEKTMINEAAFEKVRIYFCISSIANAMWIISWHYNIIILSMILMIVILVSLVLIIKKVKKEELSLREKLFLKLPFSIYYGWITIATIANAVVFMVSLGLRNIGMSEIYTSIIIVLGVFLGIRIMLKNKDIAYGLVIIWAYIGILIKHTAQDGFGGQYHLIINSLIISLGLLTLIEVYLILKRLTKYFSKFHI
;
A
#
# COMPACT_ATOMS: atom_id res chain seq x y z
N MET A 1 -10.08 3.78 12.97
CA MET A 1 -9.27 2.95 12.08
C MET A 1 -8.28 2.08 12.86
N ILE A 2 -7.20 2.63 13.46
CA ILE A 2 -6.12 1.86 14.10
C ILE A 2 -6.68 0.84 15.11
N SER A 3 -7.51 1.27 16.06
CA SER A 3 -8.08 0.39 17.10
C SER A 3 -8.93 -0.76 16.52
N ILE A 4 -9.76 -0.49 15.50
CA ILE A 4 -10.61 -1.51 14.87
C ILE A 4 -9.75 -2.54 14.13
N ASN A 5 -8.71 -2.11 13.42
CA ASN A 5 -7.81 -3.02 12.72
C ASN A 5 -6.91 -3.81 13.68
N ALA A 6 -6.44 -3.21 14.76
CA ALA A 6 -5.71 -3.93 15.81
C ALA A 6 -6.62 -5.01 16.44
N LEU A 7 -7.85 -4.66 16.77
CA LEU A 7 -8.82 -5.63 17.30
C LEU A 7 -9.14 -6.73 16.29
N ALA A 8 -9.28 -6.40 15.00
CA ALA A 8 -9.56 -7.39 13.95
C ALA A 8 -8.47 -8.46 13.78
N ASN A 9 -7.22 -8.14 14.15
CA ASN A 9 -6.10 -9.08 14.06
C ASN A 9 -5.80 -9.77 15.40
N ILE A 10 -6.08 -9.13 16.55
CA ILE A 10 -5.88 -9.68 17.89
C ILE A 10 -7.10 -10.50 18.33
N LEU A 11 -8.27 -9.99 18.08
CA LEU A 11 -9.57 -10.64 18.34
C LEU A 11 -10.23 -10.83 16.98
N PRO A 12 -10.06 -12.00 16.32
CA PRO A 12 -10.48 -12.18 14.93
C PRO A 12 -11.97 -11.89 14.79
N ILE A 13 -12.30 -10.78 14.11
CA ILE A 13 -13.69 -10.41 13.78
C ILE A 13 -14.27 -11.54 12.94
N ASN A 14 -15.46 -12.01 13.30
CA ASN A 14 -16.10 -13.14 12.62
C ASN A 14 -15.25 -14.43 12.62
N GLY A 15 -14.35 -14.60 13.58
CA GLY A 15 -13.52 -15.81 13.74
C GLY A 15 -12.38 -15.94 12.70
N VAL A 16 -12.12 -14.93 11.86
CA VAL A 16 -11.13 -14.98 10.79
C VAL A 16 -10.18 -13.79 10.81
N THR A 17 -8.96 -13.95 10.29
CA THR A 17 -8.02 -12.85 10.07
C THR A 17 -8.20 -12.25 8.66
N THR A 18 -7.67 -11.06 8.43
CA THR A 18 -7.68 -10.42 7.11
C THR A 18 -7.05 -11.30 6.02
N GLY A 19 -5.98 -12.03 6.36
CA GLY A 19 -5.33 -12.98 5.47
C GLY A 19 -6.21 -14.20 5.17
N ASN A 20 -6.88 -14.77 6.18
CA ASN A 20 -7.77 -15.92 6.02
C ASN A 20 -8.94 -15.61 5.08
N VAL A 21 -9.51 -14.41 5.16
CA VAL A 21 -10.53 -13.97 4.21
C VAL A 21 -9.96 -13.90 2.79
N SER A 22 -8.76 -13.35 2.62
CA SER A 22 -8.09 -13.33 1.33
C SER A 22 -7.87 -14.74 0.75
N ASP A 23 -7.44 -15.68 1.57
CA ASP A 23 -7.18 -17.07 1.17
C ASP A 23 -8.48 -17.86 0.88
N SER A 24 -9.63 -17.45 1.42
CA SER A 24 -10.93 -18.07 1.13
C SER A 24 -11.38 -17.86 -0.32
N TYR A 25 -10.96 -16.77 -0.95
CA TYR A 25 -11.15 -16.50 -2.38
C TYR A 25 -9.91 -16.95 -3.15
N LYS A 26 -9.86 -18.24 -3.53
CA LYS A 26 -8.71 -18.79 -4.23
C LYS A 26 -8.33 -17.96 -5.45
N ASN A 27 -7.14 -17.37 -5.41
CA ASN A 27 -6.55 -16.60 -6.50
C ASN A 27 -5.02 -16.63 -6.43
N LEU A 28 -4.37 -16.41 -7.57
CA LEU A 28 -2.91 -16.45 -7.70
C LEU A 28 -2.22 -15.11 -7.42
N PHE A 29 -2.98 -14.03 -7.19
CA PHE A 29 -2.42 -12.71 -6.92
C PHE A 29 -2.25 -12.42 -5.42
N ALA A 30 -2.90 -13.21 -4.54
CA ALA A 30 -2.80 -13.01 -3.11
C ALA A 30 -1.38 -13.25 -2.58
N PRO A 31 -0.80 -12.32 -1.79
CA PRO A 31 0.51 -12.50 -1.20
C PRO A 31 0.47 -13.48 -0.02
N ALA A 32 1.63 -13.96 0.42
CA ALA A 32 1.77 -14.74 1.65
C ALA A 32 1.26 -13.96 2.87
N GLY A 33 0.72 -14.66 3.87
CA GLY A 33 0.14 -14.05 5.07
C GLY A 33 1.10 -13.12 5.82
N LEU A 34 2.40 -13.44 5.83
CA LEU A 34 3.46 -12.59 6.39
C LEU A 34 3.46 -11.16 5.82
N THR A 35 3.06 -10.99 4.57
CA THR A 35 3.07 -9.68 3.90
C THR A 35 2.14 -8.67 4.59
N PHE A 36 1.07 -9.14 5.25
CA PHE A 36 0.12 -8.30 5.96
C PHE A 36 0.68 -7.65 7.24
N ILE A 37 1.88 -8.04 7.71
CA ILE A 37 2.58 -7.37 8.83
C ILE A 37 2.80 -5.87 8.54
N ILE A 38 2.85 -5.46 7.27
CA ILE A 38 2.96 -4.05 6.87
C ILE A 38 1.85 -3.16 7.47
N TRP A 39 0.68 -3.72 7.80
CA TRP A 39 -0.36 -2.96 8.49
C TRP A 39 0.11 -2.43 9.85
N GLY A 40 0.93 -3.21 10.57
CA GLY A 40 1.55 -2.76 11.83
C GLY A 40 2.42 -1.51 11.62
N ALA A 41 3.29 -1.52 10.60
CA ALA A 41 4.12 -0.38 10.24
C ALA A 41 3.27 0.84 9.83
N ILE A 42 2.22 0.63 9.02
CA ILE A 42 1.30 1.70 8.61
C ILE A 42 0.62 2.33 9.83
N TYR A 43 0.08 1.53 10.75
CA TYR A 43 -0.63 2.05 11.92
C TYR A 43 0.31 2.75 12.89
N PHE A 44 1.53 2.24 13.08
CA PHE A 44 2.56 2.91 13.87
C PHE A 44 2.89 4.31 13.31
N LEU A 45 3.11 4.41 12.02
CA LEU A 45 3.41 5.68 11.35
C LEU A 45 2.22 6.64 11.37
N LEU A 46 0.99 6.14 11.19
CA LEU A 46 -0.21 6.97 11.28
C LEU A 46 -0.48 7.43 12.72
N ALA A 47 -0.14 6.65 13.74
CA ALA A 47 -0.17 7.11 15.13
C ALA A 47 0.84 8.25 15.34
N GLY A 48 2.04 8.17 14.76
CA GLY A 48 3.02 9.26 14.73
C GLY A 48 2.47 10.52 14.05
N TYR A 49 1.77 10.38 12.92
CA TYR A 49 1.09 11.49 12.25
C TYR A 49 0.02 12.13 13.15
N ILE A 50 -0.80 11.34 13.83
CA ILE A 50 -1.82 11.86 14.77
C ILE A 50 -1.14 12.61 15.92
N SER A 51 -0.07 12.05 16.51
CA SER A 51 0.69 12.71 17.56
C SER A 51 1.30 14.04 17.09
N TYR A 52 1.79 14.09 15.84
CA TYR A 52 2.25 15.34 15.23
C TYR A 52 1.12 16.38 15.11
N GLN A 53 -0.09 15.96 14.72
CA GLN A 53 -1.26 16.84 14.66
C GLN A 53 -1.66 17.40 16.02
N LEU A 54 -1.51 16.60 17.09
CA LEU A 54 -1.79 17.00 18.47
C LEU A 54 -0.71 17.94 19.05
N GLY A 55 0.35 18.24 18.30
CA GLY A 55 1.38 19.19 18.70
C GLY A 55 2.59 18.59 19.40
N PHE A 56 2.62 17.27 19.70
CA PHE A 56 3.73 16.64 20.46
C PHE A 56 5.10 16.78 19.78
N PHE A 57 5.16 16.86 18.45
CA PHE A 57 6.40 16.93 17.69
C PHE A 57 6.41 18.12 16.73
N LYS A 58 5.52 19.10 16.92
CA LYS A 58 5.39 20.27 16.05
C LYS A 58 6.59 21.19 16.23
N GLU A 59 7.10 21.74 15.13
CA GLU A 59 8.11 22.79 15.15
C GLU A 59 7.43 24.13 15.41
N GLU A 60 8.16 25.11 15.98
CA GLU A 60 7.63 26.47 16.20
C GLU A 60 7.15 27.09 14.88
N LYS A 61 7.84 26.75 13.77
CA LYS A 61 7.48 27.20 12.42
C LYS A 61 7.23 25.99 11.53
N THR A 62 5.97 25.69 11.27
CA THR A 62 5.56 24.69 10.27
C THR A 62 5.77 25.26 8.86
N MET A 63 6.29 24.44 7.94
CA MET A 63 6.52 24.85 6.55
C MET A 63 5.31 24.58 5.66
N ILE A 64 4.51 23.56 5.99
CA ILE A 64 3.30 23.25 5.24
C ILE A 64 2.26 24.36 5.40
N ASN A 65 1.63 24.76 4.30
CA ASN A 65 0.52 25.71 4.31
C ASN A 65 -0.67 25.12 5.10
N GLU A 66 -1.28 25.92 6.01
CA GLU A 66 -2.38 25.46 6.88
C GLU A 66 -3.59 24.98 6.07
N ALA A 67 -3.95 25.66 4.98
CA ALA A 67 -5.05 25.22 4.11
C ALA A 67 -4.76 23.89 3.40
N ALA A 68 -3.49 23.58 3.09
CA ALA A 68 -3.09 22.29 2.56
C ALA A 68 -3.15 21.22 3.66
N PHE A 69 -2.72 21.55 4.87
CA PHE A 69 -2.73 20.65 6.01
C PHE A 69 -4.16 20.30 6.45
N GLU A 70 -5.08 21.26 6.44
CA GLU A 70 -6.50 21.05 6.69
C GLU A 70 -7.11 20.03 5.70
N LYS A 71 -6.83 20.19 4.41
CA LYS A 71 -7.28 19.22 3.39
C LYS A 71 -6.71 17.83 3.61
N VAL A 72 -5.45 17.71 4.04
CA VAL A 72 -4.86 16.42 4.41
C VAL A 72 -5.61 15.79 5.58
N ARG A 73 -5.96 16.57 6.61
CA ARG A 73 -6.78 16.11 7.75
C ARG A 73 -8.13 15.58 7.31
N ILE A 74 -8.84 16.31 6.45
CA ILE A 74 -10.16 15.88 5.94
C ILE A 74 -10.05 14.57 5.16
N TYR A 75 -9.13 14.48 4.21
CA TYR A 75 -8.94 13.24 3.43
C TYR A 75 -8.48 12.07 4.29
N PHE A 76 -7.67 12.31 5.32
CA PHE A 76 -7.28 11.30 6.28
C PHE A 76 -8.48 10.81 7.11
N CYS A 77 -9.36 11.69 7.57
CA CYS A 77 -10.61 11.31 8.24
C CYS A 77 -11.49 10.43 7.34
N ILE A 78 -11.69 10.84 6.08
CA ILE A 78 -12.46 10.06 5.10
C ILE A 78 -11.84 8.67 4.91
N SER A 79 -10.52 8.60 4.67
CA SER A 79 -9.82 7.33 4.50
C SER A 79 -9.88 6.45 5.75
N SER A 80 -9.86 7.06 6.95
CA SER A 80 -9.92 6.34 8.23
C SER A 80 -11.28 5.72 8.50
N ILE A 81 -12.37 6.43 8.16
CA ILE A 81 -13.74 5.92 8.24
C ILE A 81 -13.90 4.79 7.21
N ALA A 82 -13.51 5.04 5.96
CA ALA A 82 -13.61 4.04 4.90
C ALA A 82 -12.80 2.78 5.23
N ASN A 83 -11.61 2.90 5.83
CA ASN A 83 -10.80 1.75 6.24
C ASN A 83 -11.44 0.98 7.40
N ALA A 84 -12.04 1.66 8.38
CA ALA A 84 -12.76 1.00 9.48
C ALA A 84 -13.97 0.22 8.97
N MET A 85 -14.70 0.77 8.01
CA MET A 85 -15.83 0.07 7.36
C MET A 85 -15.33 -1.05 6.44
N TRP A 86 -14.19 -0.86 5.75
CA TRP A 86 -13.59 -1.86 4.89
C TRP A 86 -13.23 -3.12 5.66
N ILE A 87 -12.58 -3.02 6.83
CA ILE A 87 -12.18 -4.20 7.60
C ILE A 87 -13.41 -5.02 8.04
N ILE A 88 -14.48 -4.35 8.44
CA ILE A 88 -15.74 -5.01 8.80
C ILE A 88 -16.34 -5.70 7.56
N SER A 89 -16.50 -4.96 6.45
CA SER A 89 -17.08 -5.50 5.22
C SER A 89 -16.27 -6.70 4.69
N TRP A 90 -14.93 -6.64 4.81
CA TRP A 90 -14.03 -7.72 4.42
C TRP A 90 -14.24 -8.97 5.25
N HIS A 91 -14.30 -8.85 6.59
CA HIS A 91 -14.47 -10.00 7.49
C HIS A 91 -15.89 -10.62 7.42
N TYR A 92 -16.89 -9.84 7.02
CA TYR A 92 -18.24 -10.35 6.78
C TYR A 92 -18.50 -10.73 5.32
N ASN A 93 -17.47 -10.81 4.47
CA ASN A 93 -17.56 -11.20 3.06
C ASN A 93 -18.50 -10.30 2.21
N ILE A 94 -18.70 -9.03 2.60
CA ILE A 94 -19.45 -8.06 1.80
C ILE A 94 -18.49 -7.45 0.76
N ILE A 95 -18.07 -8.27 -0.22
CA ILE A 95 -16.95 -7.97 -1.12
C ILE A 95 -17.21 -6.75 -2.02
N ILE A 96 -18.47 -6.54 -2.46
CA ILE A 96 -18.84 -5.36 -3.24
C ILE A 96 -18.57 -4.08 -2.43
N LEU A 97 -19.03 -4.04 -1.18
CA LEU A 97 -18.82 -2.89 -0.31
C LEU A 97 -17.33 -2.70 0.01
N SER A 98 -16.61 -3.79 0.26
CA SER A 98 -15.16 -3.72 0.49
C SER A 98 -14.42 -3.11 -0.70
N MET A 99 -14.81 -3.43 -1.94
CA MET A 99 -14.20 -2.86 -3.14
C MET A 99 -14.48 -1.36 -3.26
N ILE A 100 -15.72 -0.92 -3.02
CA ILE A 100 -16.09 0.51 -3.03
C ILE A 100 -15.27 1.27 -1.98
N LEU A 101 -15.20 0.76 -0.76
CA LEU A 101 -14.46 1.38 0.33
C LEU A 101 -12.94 1.43 0.04
N MET A 102 -12.38 0.39 -0.57
CA MET A 102 -10.99 0.38 -1.00
C MET A 102 -10.69 1.48 -2.03
N ILE A 103 -11.60 1.71 -2.98
CA ILE A 103 -11.49 2.83 -3.93
C ILE A 103 -11.54 4.18 -3.21
N VAL A 104 -12.43 4.35 -2.22
CA VAL A 104 -12.51 5.59 -1.43
C VAL A 104 -11.20 5.85 -0.68
N ILE A 105 -10.61 4.81 -0.07
CA ILE A 105 -9.31 4.91 0.60
C ILE A 105 -8.22 5.32 -0.41
N LEU A 106 -8.14 4.63 -1.55
CA LEU A 106 -7.14 4.90 -2.59
C LEU A 106 -7.23 6.34 -3.09
N VAL A 107 -8.44 6.81 -3.44
CA VAL A 107 -8.66 8.18 -3.92
C VAL A 107 -8.26 9.20 -2.85
N SER A 108 -8.63 8.99 -1.60
CA SER A 108 -8.25 9.86 -0.48
C SER A 108 -6.72 9.98 -0.35
N LEU A 109 -5.99 8.85 -0.45
CA LEU A 109 -4.53 8.84 -0.38
C LEU A 109 -3.88 9.53 -1.60
N VAL A 110 -4.42 9.33 -2.81
CA VAL A 110 -3.99 10.07 -4.00
C VAL A 110 -4.13 11.58 -3.80
N LEU A 111 -5.24 12.02 -3.21
CA LEU A 111 -5.48 13.44 -2.93
C LEU A 111 -4.53 13.99 -1.86
N ILE A 112 -4.25 13.22 -0.79
CA ILE A 112 -3.25 13.57 0.22
C ILE A 112 -1.88 13.73 -0.42
N ILE A 113 -1.39 12.73 -1.16
CA ILE A 113 -0.06 12.77 -1.80
C ILE A 113 0.05 13.94 -2.79
N LYS A 114 -1.02 14.22 -3.55
CA LYS A 114 -1.04 15.40 -4.46
C LYS A 114 -0.93 16.73 -3.71
N LYS A 115 -1.49 16.84 -2.50
CA LYS A 115 -1.38 18.05 -1.67
C LYS A 115 0.02 18.17 -1.07
N VAL A 116 0.45 17.13 -0.35
CA VAL A 116 1.75 17.07 0.32
C VAL A 116 2.93 17.31 -0.64
N LYS A 117 2.82 16.81 -1.89
CA LYS A 117 3.87 16.98 -2.91
C LYS A 117 4.09 18.45 -3.34
N LYS A 118 3.08 19.31 -3.21
CA LYS A 118 3.16 20.72 -3.62
C LYS A 118 3.80 21.61 -2.55
N GLU A 119 3.95 21.09 -1.35
CA GLU A 119 4.44 21.84 -0.20
C GLU A 119 5.95 21.63 0.00
N GLU A 120 6.62 22.65 0.47
CA GLU A 120 7.94 22.53 1.05
C GLU A 120 7.79 21.96 2.46
N LEU A 121 8.51 20.90 2.76
CA LEU A 121 8.38 20.19 4.03
C LEU A 121 9.71 20.17 4.78
N SER A 122 9.65 20.47 6.08
CA SER A 122 10.75 20.23 7.00
C SER A 122 11.10 18.73 7.11
N LEU A 123 12.20 18.38 7.77
CA LEU A 123 12.54 16.97 8.01
C LEU A 123 11.49 16.28 8.87
N ARG A 124 10.94 16.96 9.87
CA ARG A 124 9.89 16.42 10.73
C ARG A 124 8.58 16.22 9.96
N GLU A 125 8.19 17.18 9.15
CA GLU A 125 7.02 17.05 8.28
C GLU A 125 7.18 15.93 7.24
N LYS A 126 8.38 15.70 6.72
CA LYS A 126 8.66 14.53 5.87
C LYS A 126 8.49 13.23 6.63
N LEU A 127 8.92 13.16 7.89
CA LEU A 127 8.83 11.96 8.71
C LEU A 127 7.38 11.70 9.19
N PHE A 128 6.70 12.71 9.71
CA PHE A 128 5.39 12.54 10.34
C PHE A 128 4.20 12.77 9.39
N LEU A 129 4.41 13.42 8.25
CA LEU A 129 3.34 13.70 7.29
C LEU A 129 3.55 12.93 5.98
N LYS A 130 4.70 13.06 5.31
CA LYS A 130 4.91 12.45 4.01
C LYS A 130 5.08 10.93 4.09
N LEU A 131 5.98 10.45 4.95
CA LEU A 131 6.34 9.03 5.05
C LEU A 131 5.14 8.12 5.39
N PRO A 132 4.29 8.43 6.39
CA PRO A 132 3.12 7.61 6.70
C PRO A 132 2.19 7.42 5.50
N PHE A 133 1.88 8.50 4.79
CA PHE A 133 0.98 8.44 3.65
C PHE A 133 1.60 7.82 2.41
N SER A 134 2.93 7.94 2.21
CA SER A 134 3.64 7.25 1.14
C SER A 134 3.59 5.74 1.30
N ILE A 135 3.86 5.23 2.50
CA ILE A 135 3.80 3.80 2.82
C ILE A 135 2.36 3.30 2.72
N TYR A 136 1.42 4.01 3.32
CA TYR A 136 0.00 3.65 3.25
C TYR A 136 -0.52 3.62 1.82
N TYR A 137 -0.15 4.62 1.00
CA TYR A 137 -0.54 4.68 -0.42
C TYR A 137 0.05 3.52 -1.23
N GLY A 138 1.33 3.16 -1.00
CA GLY A 138 1.96 2.01 -1.65
C GLY A 138 1.19 0.72 -1.37
N TRP A 139 0.88 0.47 -0.10
CA TRP A 139 0.13 -0.72 0.29
C TRP A 139 -1.29 -0.75 -0.28
N ILE A 140 -2.03 0.35 -0.19
CA ILE A 140 -3.40 0.44 -0.73
C ILE A 140 -3.43 0.31 -2.25
N THR A 141 -2.37 0.71 -2.97
CA THR A 141 -2.29 0.48 -4.43
C THR A 141 -2.35 -1.02 -4.75
N ILE A 142 -1.55 -1.84 -4.08
CA ILE A 142 -1.55 -3.30 -4.31
C ILE A 142 -2.79 -3.97 -3.70
N ALA A 143 -3.20 -3.54 -2.50
CA ALA A 143 -4.39 -4.05 -1.85
C ALA A 143 -5.67 -3.80 -2.69
N THR A 144 -5.73 -2.69 -3.41
CA THR A 144 -6.85 -2.40 -4.33
C THR A 144 -6.87 -3.39 -5.50
N ILE A 145 -5.71 -3.72 -6.07
CA ILE A 145 -5.61 -4.73 -7.15
C ILE A 145 -6.01 -6.10 -6.60
N ALA A 146 -5.50 -6.49 -5.44
CA ALA A 146 -5.87 -7.76 -4.79
C ALA A 146 -7.37 -7.83 -4.48
N ASN A 147 -7.97 -6.76 -3.94
CA ASN A 147 -9.40 -6.70 -3.67
C ASN A 147 -10.23 -6.78 -4.97
N ALA A 148 -9.77 -6.18 -6.07
CA ALA A 148 -10.41 -6.30 -7.37
C ALA A 148 -10.37 -7.74 -7.91
N VAL A 149 -9.28 -8.48 -7.71
CA VAL A 149 -9.20 -9.90 -8.08
C VAL A 149 -10.18 -10.71 -7.22
N VAL A 150 -10.22 -10.49 -5.91
CA VAL A 150 -11.20 -11.15 -5.01
C VAL A 150 -12.63 -10.82 -5.42
N PHE A 151 -12.90 -9.57 -5.78
CA PHE A 151 -14.22 -9.15 -6.28
C PHE A 151 -14.61 -9.90 -7.56
N MET A 152 -13.72 -10.02 -8.53
CA MET A 152 -13.98 -10.80 -9.75
C MET A 152 -14.25 -12.29 -9.44
N VAL A 153 -13.47 -12.89 -8.53
CA VAL A 153 -13.69 -14.28 -8.08
C VAL A 153 -15.03 -14.44 -7.38
N SER A 154 -15.45 -13.46 -6.57
CA SER A 154 -16.74 -13.47 -5.86
C SER A 154 -17.94 -13.39 -6.81
N LEU A 155 -17.78 -12.80 -8.01
CA LEU A 155 -18.76 -12.78 -9.08
C LEU A 155 -18.81 -14.07 -9.91
N GLY A 156 -18.05 -15.11 -9.52
CA GLY A 156 -18.01 -16.39 -10.24
C GLY A 156 -16.94 -16.44 -11.35
N LEU A 157 -16.16 -15.40 -11.56
CA LEU A 157 -15.07 -15.37 -12.57
C LEU A 157 -13.81 -16.09 -12.06
N ARG A 158 -13.98 -17.32 -11.56
CA ARG A 158 -12.89 -18.11 -10.95
C ARG A 158 -11.71 -18.32 -11.89
N ASN A 159 -11.97 -18.49 -13.19
CA ASN A 159 -10.93 -18.67 -14.21
C ASN A 159 -9.95 -17.49 -14.26
N ILE A 160 -10.39 -16.27 -13.96
CA ILE A 160 -9.51 -15.09 -13.91
C ILE A 160 -8.58 -15.19 -12.70
N GLY A 161 -9.11 -15.52 -11.53
CA GLY A 161 -8.33 -15.64 -10.29
C GLY A 161 -7.28 -16.77 -10.31
N MET A 162 -7.55 -17.87 -11.02
CA MET A 162 -6.69 -19.06 -11.06
C MET A 162 -5.90 -19.23 -12.36
N SER A 163 -5.93 -18.26 -13.26
CA SER A 163 -5.18 -18.29 -14.52
C SER A 163 -3.78 -17.68 -14.35
N GLU A 164 -2.74 -18.45 -14.69
CA GLU A 164 -1.36 -17.94 -14.75
C GLU A 164 -1.23 -16.71 -15.67
N ILE A 165 -1.85 -16.78 -16.85
CA ILE A 165 -1.78 -15.71 -17.86
C ILE A 165 -2.41 -14.43 -17.32
N TYR A 166 -3.64 -14.48 -16.83
CA TYR A 166 -4.31 -13.30 -16.29
C TYR A 166 -3.60 -12.73 -15.07
N THR A 167 -3.11 -13.59 -14.17
CA THR A 167 -2.34 -13.14 -13.01
C THR A 167 -1.03 -12.48 -13.44
N SER A 168 -0.30 -13.03 -14.40
CA SER A 168 0.92 -12.44 -14.94
C SER A 168 0.65 -11.07 -15.59
N ILE A 169 -0.45 -10.93 -16.34
CA ILE A 169 -0.88 -9.63 -16.89
C ILE A 169 -1.15 -8.62 -15.76
N ILE A 170 -1.88 -9.01 -14.72
CA ILE A 170 -2.19 -8.15 -13.58
C ILE A 170 -0.90 -7.71 -12.86
N ILE A 171 0.08 -8.62 -12.68
CA ILE A 171 1.40 -8.33 -12.11
C ILE A 171 2.10 -7.27 -12.95
N VAL A 172 2.20 -7.45 -14.26
CA VAL A 172 2.87 -6.50 -15.17
C VAL A 172 2.17 -5.13 -15.15
N LEU A 173 0.84 -5.09 -15.21
CA LEU A 173 0.08 -3.84 -15.12
C LEU A 173 0.31 -3.13 -13.77
N GLY A 174 0.36 -3.89 -12.67
CA GLY A 174 0.65 -3.36 -11.34
C GLY A 174 2.06 -2.77 -11.25
N VAL A 175 3.07 -3.42 -11.84
CA VAL A 175 4.44 -2.88 -11.94
C VAL A 175 4.46 -1.59 -12.74
N PHE A 176 3.83 -1.57 -13.91
CA PHE A 176 3.77 -0.37 -14.75
C PHE A 176 3.15 0.82 -14.00
N LEU A 177 2.03 0.58 -13.31
CA LEU A 177 1.38 1.57 -12.46
C LEU A 177 2.30 2.02 -11.32
N GLY A 178 2.94 1.07 -10.63
CA GLY A 178 3.88 1.33 -9.54
C GLY A 178 5.05 2.20 -9.99
N ILE A 179 5.75 1.82 -11.06
CA ILE A 179 6.87 2.58 -11.63
C ILE A 179 6.44 4.00 -12.04
N ARG A 180 5.29 4.12 -12.70
CA ARG A 180 4.76 5.43 -13.10
C ARG A 180 4.54 6.35 -11.88
N ILE A 181 4.00 5.82 -10.78
CA ILE A 181 3.75 6.57 -9.55
C ILE A 181 5.08 6.91 -8.86
N MET A 182 6.02 5.95 -8.76
CA MET A 182 7.37 6.14 -8.21
C MET A 182 8.08 7.31 -8.91
N LEU A 183 8.16 7.26 -10.21
CA LEU A 183 8.85 8.28 -11.03
C LEU A 183 8.14 9.64 -10.95
N LYS A 184 6.80 9.66 -11.05
CA LYS A 184 6.00 10.89 -10.99
C LYS A 184 6.13 11.60 -9.64
N ASN A 185 6.13 10.84 -8.54
CA ASN A 185 6.17 11.39 -7.19
C ASN A 185 7.58 11.45 -6.61
N LYS A 186 8.57 10.79 -7.22
CA LYS A 186 9.94 10.60 -6.70
C LYS A 186 9.88 10.07 -5.26
N ASP A 187 9.07 9.03 -5.06
CA ASP A 187 8.69 8.53 -3.76
C ASP A 187 9.29 7.15 -3.50
N ILE A 188 10.42 7.14 -2.80
CA ILE A 188 11.17 5.95 -2.40
C ILE A 188 10.33 5.08 -1.45
N ALA A 189 9.67 5.68 -0.46
CA ALA A 189 8.90 4.90 0.52
C ALA A 189 7.72 4.15 -0.11
N TYR A 190 7.06 4.76 -1.10
CA TYR A 190 6.04 4.11 -1.91
C TYR A 190 6.62 2.90 -2.69
N GLY A 191 7.79 3.09 -3.34
CA GLY A 191 8.44 2.04 -4.12
C GLY A 191 8.82 0.83 -3.29
N LEU A 192 9.42 1.05 -2.12
CA LEU A 192 9.77 -0.03 -1.18
C LEU A 192 8.56 -0.86 -0.77
N VAL A 193 7.38 -0.26 -0.62
CA VAL A 193 6.16 -0.99 -0.28
C VAL A 193 5.65 -1.83 -1.47
N ILE A 194 5.76 -1.33 -2.70
CA ILE A 194 5.42 -2.12 -3.89
C ILE A 194 6.35 -3.34 -3.98
N ILE A 195 7.65 -3.14 -3.79
CA ILE A 195 8.64 -4.24 -3.76
C ILE A 195 8.27 -5.25 -2.65
N TRP A 196 7.96 -4.79 -1.44
CA TRP A 196 7.53 -5.66 -0.34
C TRP A 196 6.33 -6.53 -0.70
N ALA A 197 5.31 -5.93 -1.32
CA ALA A 197 4.12 -6.67 -1.72
C ALA A 197 4.42 -7.73 -2.79
N TYR A 198 5.27 -7.42 -3.77
CA TYR A 198 5.69 -8.36 -4.81
C TYR A 198 6.56 -9.49 -4.27
N ILE A 199 7.43 -9.19 -3.30
CA ILE A 199 8.16 -10.24 -2.55
C ILE A 199 7.17 -11.17 -1.86
N GLY A 200 6.12 -10.63 -1.24
CA GLY A 200 5.09 -11.44 -0.60
C GLY A 200 4.33 -12.36 -1.56
N ILE A 201 4.03 -11.90 -2.79
CA ILE A 201 3.43 -12.75 -3.83
C ILE A 201 4.45 -13.82 -4.27
N LEU A 202 5.73 -13.48 -4.44
CA LEU A 202 6.78 -14.43 -4.82
C LEU A 202 6.94 -15.51 -3.75
N ILE A 203 6.97 -15.16 -2.47
CA ILE A 203 7.02 -16.11 -1.35
C ILE A 203 5.83 -17.07 -1.43
N LYS A 204 4.61 -16.59 -1.64
CA LYS A 204 3.42 -17.45 -1.77
C LYS A 204 3.57 -18.47 -2.91
N HIS A 205 4.22 -18.07 -4.02
CA HIS A 205 4.40 -18.95 -5.18
C HIS A 205 5.56 -19.94 -5.03
N THR A 206 6.59 -19.62 -4.24
CA THR A 206 7.79 -20.46 -4.11
C THR A 206 7.81 -21.32 -2.86
N ALA A 207 7.13 -20.90 -1.79
CA ALA A 207 7.10 -21.65 -0.53
C ALA A 207 6.32 -22.96 -0.64
N GLN A 208 6.75 -23.99 0.09
CA GLN A 208 6.14 -25.33 0.09
C GLN A 208 4.72 -25.33 0.67
N ASP A 209 4.46 -24.48 1.66
CA ASP A 209 3.13 -24.24 2.26
C ASP A 209 2.25 -23.27 1.43
N GLY A 210 2.78 -22.78 0.32
CA GLY A 210 2.09 -21.96 -0.67
C GLY A 210 1.72 -22.75 -1.93
N PHE A 211 2.23 -22.28 -3.08
CA PHE A 211 2.02 -22.94 -4.37
C PHE A 211 3.19 -23.86 -4.80
N GLY A 212 4.22 -24.01 -3.97
CA GLY A 212 5.32 -24.99 -4.16
C GLY A 212 6.08 -24.88 -5.49
N GLY A 213 6.16 -23.70 -6.08
CA GLY A 213 6.84 -23.49 -7.35
C GLY A 213 6.02 -23.84 -8.61
N GLN A 214 4.75 -24.23 -8.47
CA GLN A 214 3.92 -24.76 -9.57
C GLN A 214 3.74 -23.78 -10.74
N TYR A 215 3.66 -22.47 -10.49
CA TYR A 215 3.27 -21.45 -11.47
C TYR A 215 4.49 -20.68 -12.01
N HIS A 216 5.23 -21.31 -12.94
CA HIS A 216 6.50 -20.76 -13.45
C HIS A 216 6.36 -19.42 -14.17
N LEU A 217 5.28 -19.20 -14.93
CA LEU A 217 5.04 -17.96 -15.63
C LEU A 217 4.89 -16.79 -14.65
N ILE A 218 4.16 -17.01 -13.54
CA ILE A 218 3.98 -16.01 -12.49
C ILE A 218 5.30 -15.73 -11.79
N ILE A 219 6.05 -16.77 -11.40
CA ILE A 219 7.35 -16.64 -10.73
C ILE A 219 8.31 -15.82 -11.59
N ASN A 220 8.43 -16.13 -12.89
CA ASN A 220 9.28 -15.40 -13.81
C ASN A 220 8.82 -13.94 -13.96
N SER A 221 7.50 -13.70 -14.08
CA SER A 221 6.93 -12.36 -14.14
C SER A 221 7.25 -11.56 -12.87
N LEU A 222 7.20 -12.17 -11.69
CA LEU A 222 7.53 -11.54 -10.40
C LEU A 222 9.02 -11.22 -10.30
N ILE A 223 9.91 -12.13 -10.70
CA ILE A 223 11.36 -11.92 -10.67
C ILE A 223 11.74 -10.75 -11.57
N ILE A 224 11.25 -10.71 -12.81
CA ILE A 224 11.47 -9.61 -13.75
C ILE A 224 10.91 -8.30 -13.18
N SER A 225 9.72 -8.35 -12.64
CA SER A 225 9.05 -7.19 -12.01
C SER A 225 9.83 -6.61 -10.85
N LEU A 226 10.32 -7.46 -9.94
CA LEU A 226 11.15 -7.08 -8.80
C LEU A 226 12.48 -6.49 -9.26
N GLY A 227 13.11 -7.04 -10.30
CA GLY A 227 14.30 -6.49 -10.92
C GLY A 227 14.06 -5.07 -11.43
N LEU A 228 13.00 -4.85 -12.19
CA LEU A 228 12.64 -3.52 -12.71
C LEU A 228 12.31 -2.52 -11.59
N LEU A 229 11.51 -2.92 -10.61
CA LEU A 229 11.17 -2.06 -9.47
C LEU A 229 12.42 -1.65 -8.69
N THR A 230 13.32 -2.61 -8.43
CA THR A 230 14.58 -2.36 -7.71
C THR A 230 15.49 -1.43 -8.49
N LEU A 231 15.63 -1.58 -9.81
CA LEU A 231 16.42 -0.69 -10.65
C LEU A 231 15.89 0.75 -10.59
N ILE A 232 14.56 0.93 -10.68
CA ILE A 232 13.94 2.26 -10.56
C ILE A 232 14.13 2.84 -9.16
N GLU A 233 14.04 2.02 -8.12
CA GLU A 233 14.25 2.45 -6.73
C GLU A 233 15.71 2.95 -6.53
N VAL A 234 16.68 2.17 -6.97
CA VAL A 234 18.10 2.54 -6.94
C VAL A 234 18.33 3.85 -7.73
N TYR A 235 17.77 3.98 -8.93
CA TYR A 235 17.83 5.22 -9.70
C TYR A 235 17.31 6.44 -8.92
N LEU A 236 16.14 6.30 -8.24
CA LEU A 236 15.57 7.39 -7.44
C LEU A 236 16.44 7.76 -6.24
N ILE A 237 17.03 6.76 -5.57
CA ILE A 237 17.96 6.94 -4.45
C ILE A 237 19.21 7.69 -4.92
N LEU A 238 19.88 7.21 -5.97
CA LEU A 238 21.08 7.83 -6.51
C LEU A 238 20.83 9.27 -6.96
N LYS A 239 19.73 9.52 -7.66
CA LYS A 239 19.32 10.88 -8.08
C LYS A 239 19.07 11.81 -6.89
N ARG A 240 18.56 11.29 -5.78
CA ARG A 240 18.37 12.08 -4.55
C ARG A 240 19.70 12.40 -3.89
N LEU A 241 20.63 11.45 -3.83
CA LEU A 241 21.97 11.63 -3.27
C LEU A 241 22.78 12.64 -4.09
N THR A 242 22.80 12.54 -5.42
CA THR A 242 23.50 13.49 -6.30
C THR A 242 23.00 14.94 -6.09
N LYS A 243 21.67 15.11 -5.98
CA LYS A 243 21.09 16.42 -5.68
C LYS A 243 21.45 16.94 -4.29
N TYR A 244 21.66 16.05 -3.32
CA TYR A 244 22.07 16.43 -1.98
C TYR A 244 23.53 16.93 -2.00
N PHE A 245 24.44 16.18 -2.60
CA PHE A 245 25.85 16.53 -2.69
C PHE A 245 26.11 17.80 -3.53
N SER A 246 25.36 18.02 -4.61
CA SER A 246 25.49 19.24 -5.41
C SER A 246 25.11 20.52 -4.65
N LYS A 247 24.38 20.44 -3.56
CA LYS A 247 24.05 21.60 -2.70
C LYS A 247 25.15 21.96 -1.70
N PHE A 248 26.13 21.07 -1.47
CA PHE A 248 27.25 21.29 -0.53
C PHE A 248 28.58 21.63 -1.23
N HIS A 249 28.59 21.59 -2.56
CA HIS A 249 29.77 21.96 -3.37
C HIS A 249 29.66 23.35 -4.04
N ILE A 250 28.70 24.17 -3.61
CA ILE A 250 28.57 25.60 -3.91
C ILE A 250 28.63 26.35 -2.58
#